data_a46eb6ed79473e15c97f79d064c2ea58
#
_entry.id   a46eb6ed79473e15c97f79d064c2ea58
#
_cell.length_a   1.000
_cell.length_b   1.000
_cell.length_c   1.000
_cell.angle_alpha   90.00
_cell.angle_beta   90.00
_cell.angle_gamma   90.00
#
_symmetry.space_group_name_H-M   'P 1'
#
loop_
_entity.id
_entity.type
_entity.pdbx_description
1 polymer ?
#
loop_
_entity_poly.entity_id
_entity_poly.type
_entity_poly.pdbx_seq_one_letter_code
_entity_poly.pdbx_strand_id
1 'polypeptide(L)'
;EMCIRDSHIGVDIGCGVTCGRIPKMSMSLAEIDERIRAAIPMGFAHRTSLHPFASENSAMEALATKIGQDPENVYRQLGTLGGGNHFIEIGEADGDWYIFIHTGSRNFGLQVCKYHAAKAKANGSKYLFGNDMKEYFDDMIVAQRFAGQNRCAIVASIMGALGITGEYVCDTTHNYIDFARNIIRKGAVRAEADETLVIPMNMRDGVLLCKGKGNPDWNYSAPHGAGRVLSRAQAKRQLDMAEFESQMEGIYSTSVCDSTLDESPMAYKDMQTIIDCIGDTVEVVKVIKPILNIKAK
;
A
#
# COMPACT_ATOMS: atom_id res chain seq x y z
N GLU A 1 -3.07 -27.93 -11.00
CA GLU A 1 -3.54 -26.81 -11.84
C GLU A 1 -3.83 -25.61 -10.95
N MET A 2 -3.13 -24.50 -11.18
CA MET A 2 -3.40 -23.28 -10.44
C MET A 2 -4.52 -22.52 -11.14
N CYS A 3 -5.68 -22.42 -10.49
CA CYS A 3 -6.83 -21.66 -10.97
C CYS A 3 -6.85 -20.31 -10.22
N ILE A 4 -6.74 -19.21 -10.94
CA ILE A 4 -6.83 -17.87 -10.36
C ILE A 4 -8.28 -17.40 -10.48
N ARG A 5 -8.93 -17.19 -9.34
CA ARG A 5 -10.21 -16.48 -9.27
C ARG A 5 -9.97 -14.99 -9.17
N ASP A 6 -10.85 -14.21 -9.77
CA ASP A 6 -10.89 -12.74 -9.66
C ASP A 6 -10.90 -12.23 -8.20
N SER A 7 -11.42 -13.08 -7.28
CA SER A 7 -11.45 -12.80 -5.84
C SER A 7 -10.13 -13.09 -5.11
N HIS A 8 -9.15 -13.73 -5.74
CA HIS A 8 -7.88 -14.11 -5.08
C HIS A 8 -6.83 -13.02 -5.13
N ILE A 9 -6.88 -12.14 -6.13
CA ILE A 9 -6.04 -10.93 -6.20
C ILE A 9 -6.99 -9.74 -6.23
N GLY A 10 -6.76 -8.76 -5.35
CA GLY A 10 -7.57 -7.55 -5.29
C GLY A 10 -7.29 -6.63 -6.49
N VAL A 11 -8.15 -5.65 -6.69
CA VAL A 11 -8.10 -4.71 -7.80
C VAL A 11 -6.85 -3.81 -7.80
N ASP A 12 -6.21 -3.61 -6.65
CA ASP A 12 -4.98 -2.84 -6.52
C ASP A 12 -3.76 -3.76 -6.52
N ILE A 13 -3.40 -4.23 -7.72
CA ILE A 13 -2.29 -5.14 -7.95
C ILE A 13 -0.98 -4.52 -7.43
N GLY A 14 -0.21 -5.29 -6.65
CA GLY A 14 1.07 -4.83 -6.12
C GLY A 14 0.95 -3.81 -5.00
N CYS A 15 -0.26 -3.61 -4.42
CA CYS A 15 -0.41 -2.77 -3.23
C CYS A 15 0.54 -3.24 -2.13
N GLY A 16 1.20 -2.29 -1.48
CA GLY A 16 2.22 -2.57 -0.48
C GLY A 16 2.67 -1.33 0.26
N VAL A 17 3.54 -1.54 1.23
CA VAL A 17 4.08 -0.49 2.09
C VAL A 17 5.61 -0.46 1.97
N THR A 18 6.16 0.67 1.53
CA THR A 18 7.59 0.94 1.60
C THR A 18 7.91 1.63 2.92
N CYS A 19 8.93 1.14 3.61
CA CYS A 19 9.47 1.71 4.84
C CYS A 19 10.89 2.23 4.60
N GLY A 20 11.16 3.46 5.06
CA GLY A 20 12.49 4.05 5.12
C GLY A 20 12.75 4.67 6.47
N ARG A 21 14.02 4.73 6.90
CA ARG A 21 14.47 5.51 8.05
C ARG A 21 14.92 6.90 7.56
N ILE A 22 14.48 7.95 8.23
CA ILE A 22 14.75 9.34 7.87
C ILE A 22 15.33 10.11 9.06
N PRO A 23 16.12 11.16 8.81
CA PRO A 23 16.60 12.01 9.90
C PRO A 23 15.44 12.75 10.58
N LYS A 24 15.58 13.02 11.86
CA LYS A 24 14.70 13.98 12.54
C LYS A 24 14.89 15.37 11.93
N MET A 25 13.79 16.04 11.69
CA MET A 25 13.79 17.37 11.07
C MET A 25 13.46 18.46 12.09
N SER A 26 14.00 19.64 11.89
CA SER A 26 13.66 20.84 12.68
C SER A 26 12.38 21.53 12.17
N MET A 27 11.87 21.13 11.00
CA MET A 27 10.59 21.60 10.46
C MET A 27 9.42 21.20 11.34
N SER A 28 8.39 22.03 11.42
CA SER A 28 7.13 21.65 12.07
C SER A 28 6.41 20.56 11.28
N LEU A 29 5.60 19.73 11.96
CA LEU A 29 4.80 18.68 11.30
C LEU A 29 3.81 19.29 10.27
N ALA A 30 3.33 20.51 10.52
CA ALA A 30 2.48 21.24 9.58
C ALA A 30 3.23 21.57 8.28
N GLU A 31 4.46 22.04 8.36
CA GLU A 31 5.30 22.34 7.20
C GLU A 31 5.65 21.06 6.44
N ILE A 32 5.93 19.98 7.14
CA ILE A 32 6.18 18.66 6.52
C ILE A 32 4.93 18.17 5.75
N ASP A 33 3.74 18.24 6.36
CA ASP A 33 2.46 17.86 5.69
C ASP A 33 2.23 18.71 4.44
N GLU A 34 2.42 20.03 4.53
CA GLU A 34 2.23 20.95 3.40
C GLU A 34 3.18 20.61 2.23
N ARG A 35 4.47 20.43 2.51
CA ARG A 35 5.47 20.10 1.49
C ARG A 35 5.20 18.74 0.84
N ILE A 36 4.82 17.73 1.62
CA ILE A 36 4.46 16.40 1.09
C ILE A 36 3.21 16.50 0.20
N ARG A 37 2.16 17.21 0.64
CA ARG A 37 0.94 17.38 -0.15
C ARG A 37 1.18 18.17 -1.44
N ALA A 38 2.07 19.14 -1.42
CA ALA A 38 2.45 19.89 -2.63
C ALA A 38 3.22 19.02 -3.63
N ALA A 39 4.01 18.04 -3.15
CA ALA A 39 4.83 17.18 -4.00
C ALA A 39 4.10 15.94 -4.53
N ILE A 40 3.09 15.43 -3.79
CA ILE A 40 2.44 14.14 -4.07
C ILE A 40 0.96 14.35 -4.41
N PRO A 41 0.54 14.14 -5.68
CA PRO A 41 -0.87 14.09 -6.04
C PRO A 41 -1.58 12.94 -5.30
N MET A 42 -2.78 13.21 -4.76
CA MET A 42 -3.57 12.27 -3.97
C MET A 42 -4.99 12.11 -4.52
N GLY A 43 -5.70 11.08 -4.08
CA GLY A 43 -7.05 10.79 -4.54
C GLY A 43 -7.08 10.44 -6.02
N PHE A 44 -7.88 11.16 -6.79
CA PHE A 44 -7.99 11.01 -8.25
C PHE A 44 -7.02 11.91 -9.03
N ALA A 45 -6.22 12.74 -8.35
CA ALA A 45 -5.27 13.62 -9.01
C ALA A 45 -4.11 12.82 -9.64
N HIS A 46 -3.68 13.30 -10.82
CA HIS A 46 -2.52 12.80 -11.55
C HIS A 46 -1.47 13.90 -11.68
N ARG A 47 -0.25 13.52 -12.04
CA ARG A 47 0.79 14.49 -12.36
C ARG A 47 0.46 15.21 -13.67
N THR A 48 0.77 16.49 -13.72
CA THR A 48 0.68 17.31 -14.95
C THR A 48 1.89 17.12 -15.86
N SER A 49 3.05 16.76 -15.29
CA SER A 49 4.27 16.36 -15.98
C SER A 49 4.70 14.96 -15.57
N LEU A 50 5.46 14.29 -16.40
CA LEU A 50 5.98 12.96 -16.09
C LEU A 50 6.95 13.03 -14.90
N HIS A 51 6.89 12.03 -14.04
CA HIS A 51 7.88 11.88 -12.96
C HIS A 51 9.26 11.53 -13.55
N PRO A 52 10.39 12.00 -12.98
CA PRO A 52 11.73 11.64 -13.47
C PRO A 52 12.02 10.13 -13.54
N PHE A 53 11.29 9.31 -12.79
CA PHE A 53 11.37 7.85 -12.85
C PHE A 53 10.51 7.24 -13.98
N ALA A 54 9.75 8.03 -14.70
CA ALA A 54 9.02 7.60 -15.88
C ALA A 54 10.03 7.45 -17.04
N SER A 55 10.56 6.27 -17.21
CA SER A 55 11.38 5.89 -18.36
C SER A 55 10.55 5.06 -19.32
N GLU A 56 10.87 5.13 -20.62
CA GLU A 56 10.22 4.28 -21.62
C GLU A 56 10.24 2.81 -21.20
N ASN A 57 9.07 2.20 -21.21
CA ASN A 57 8.87 0.82 -20.83
C ASN A 57 7.88 0.16 -21.81
N SER A 58 8.43 -0.47 -22.83
CA SER A 58 7.64 -1.08 -23.91
C SER A 58 6.61 -2.11 -23.41
N ALA A 59 6.92 -2.87 -22.35
CA ALA A 59 5.98 -3.83 -21.77
C ALA A 59 4.79 -3.13 -21.10
N MET A 60 5.05 -2.03 -20.38
CA MET A 60 3.98 -1.24 -19.75
C MET A 60 3.13 -0.53 -20.80
N GLU A 61 3.73 0.03 -21.85
CA GLU A 61 3.02 0.71 -22.95
C GLU A 61 2.13 -0.26 -23.74
N ALA A 62 2.68 -1.43 -24.06
CA ALA A 62 1.94 -2.50 -24.75
C ALA A 62 0.74 -2.97 -23.89
N LEU A 63 0.96 -3.16 -22.58
CA LEU A 63 -0.10 -3.54 -21.66
C LEU A 63 -1.14 -2.42 -21.51
N ALA A 64 -0.72 -1.15 -21.35
CA ALA A 64 -1.62 -0.01 -21.28
C ALA A 64 -2.54 0.04 -22.51
N THR A 65 -1.97 -0.07 -23.71
CA THR A 65 -2.72 -0.10 -24.99
C THR A 65 -3.69 -1.29 -25.03
N LYS A 66 -3.21 -2.49 -24.65
CA LYS A 66 -4.03 -3.73 -24.62
C LYS A 66 -5.28 -3.57 -23.75
N ILE A 67 -5.15 -2.93 -22.59
CA ILE A 67 -6.27 -2.73 -21.65
C ILE A 67 -7.07 -1.43 -21.90
N GLY A 68 -6.83 -0.76 -23.04
CA GLY A 68 -7.55 0.45 -23.45
C GLY A 68 -7.17 1.70 -22.66
N GLN A 69 -5.94 1.76 -22.12
CA GLN A 69 -5.40 2.94 -21.43
C GLN A 69 -4.37 3.65 -22.33
N ASP A 70 -4.35 4.97 -22.24
CA ASP A 70 -3.29 5.77 -22.84
C ASP A 70 -1.99 5.61 -22.02
N PRO A 71 -0.87 5.16 -22.63
CA PRO A 71 0.41 5.02 -21.94
C PRO A 71 0.88 6.28 -21.21
N GLU A 72 0.68 7.48 -21.80
CA GLU A 72 1.05 8.73 -21.16
C GLU A 72 0.25 8.95 -19.85
N ASN A 73 -1.04 8.64 -19.84
CA ASN A 73 -1.85 8.71 -18.64
C ASN A 73 -1.41 7.70 -17.58
N VAL A 74 -0.91 6.52 -17.98
CA VAL A 74 -0.32 5.56 -17.04
C VAL A 74 0.96 6.13 -16.42
N TYR A 75 1.85 6.71 -17.21
CA TYR A 75 3.05 7.37 -16.70
C TYR A 75 2.74 8.53 -15.74
N ARG A 76 1.68 9.29 -15.98
CA ARG A 76 1.24 10.39 -15.09
C ARG A 76 0.70 9.91 -13.73
N GLN A 77 0.37 8.61 -13.60
CA GLN A 77 -0.01 8.01 -12.32
C GLN A 77 1.20 7.69 -11.44
N LEU A 78 2.41 7.64 -12.02
CA LEU A 78 3.64 7.35 -11.27
C LEU A 78 3.96 8.48 -10.27
N GLY A 79 4.28 8.11 -9.04
CA GLY A 79 4.51 9.06 -7.97
C GLY A 79 3.23 9.71 -7.44
N THR A 80 2.08 9.00 -7.48
CA THR A 80 0.80 9.44 -6.91
C THR A 80 0.32 8.49 -5.83
N LEU A 81 -0.25 9.03 -4.74
CA LEU A 81 -0.67 8.23 -3.60
C LEU A 81 -1.99 7.47 -3.84
N GLY A 82 -3.00 8.16 -4.39
CA GLY A 82 -4.37 7.69 -4.45
C GLY A 82 -5.17 7.97 -3.20
N GLY A 83 -6.26 7.23 -3.01
CA GLY A 83 -7.21 7.41 -1.92
C GLY A 83 -7.51 6.11 -1.17
N GLY A 84 -8.55 6.14 -0.37
CA GLY A 84 -8.98 5.02 0.45
C GLY A 84 -8.01 4.74 1.60
N ASN A 85 -7.55 3.49 1.73
CA ASN A 85 -6.62 3.09 2.78
C ASN A 85 -5.16 3.48 2.51
N HIS A 86 -4.84 4.10 1.37
CA HIS A 86 -3.49 4.58 1.10
C HIS A 86 -3.11 5.73 2.04
N PHE A 87 -1.84 5.77 2.41
CA PHE A 87 -1.34 6.79 3.33
C PHE A 87 0.17 7.04 3.15
N ILE A 88 0.60 8.18 3.64
CA ILE A 88 1.98 8.49 3.98
C ILE A 88 2.00 8.75 5.47
N GLU A 89 2.90 8.11 6.20
CA GLU A 89 3.03 8.26 7.65
C GLU A 89 4.48 8.47 8.03
N ILE A 90 4.72 9.38 8.96
CA ILE A 90 5.99 9.47 9.66
C ILE A 90 5.73 9.04 11.09
N GLY A 91 6.54 8.09 11.55
CA GLY A 91 6.48 7.57 12.92
C GLY A 91 7.83 7.62 13.62
N GLU A 92 7.81 7.44 14.92
CA GLU A 92 8.99 7.45 15.76
C GLU A 92 9.08 6.17 16.61
N ALA A 93 10.31 5.63 16.71
CA ALA A 93 10.66 4.57 17.66
C ALA A 93 12.14 4.68 18.03
N ASP A 94 12.46 4.53 19.33
CA ASP A 94 13.82 4.53 19.87
C ASP A 94 14.66 5.76 19.50
N GLY A 95 13.99 6.89 19.25
CA GLY A 95 14.65 8.14 18.85
C GLY A 95 14.89 8.27 17.34
N ASP A 96 14.58 7.27 16.53
CA ASP A 96 14.66 7.32 15.07
C ASP A 96 13.28 7.64 14.46
N TRP A 97 13.28 8.36 13.31
CA TRP A 97 12.10 8.58 12.51
C TRP A 97 12.05 7.63 11.32
N TYR A 98 10.84 7.16 11.05
CA TYR A 98 10.54 6.26 9.94
C TYR A 98 9.46 6.87 9.06
N ILE A 99 9.57 6.64 7.75
CA ILE A 99 8.53 7.01 6.79
C ILE A 99 7.93 5.76 6.16
N PHE A 100 6.60 5.74 6.05
CA PHE A 100 5.84 4.68 5.42
C PHE A 100 5.02 5.23 4.27
N ILE A 101 5.07 4.55 3.13
CA ILE A 101 4.27 4.87 1.94
C ILE A 101 3.43 3.65 1.56
N HIS A 102 2.12 3.73 1.76
CA HIS A 102 1.17 2.70 1.38
C HIS A 102 0.44 3.07 0.11
N THR A 103 0.73 2.40 -1.00
CA THR A 103 0.05 2.55 -2.29
C THR A 103 0.37 1.37 -3.22
N GLY A 104 -0.33 1.29 -4.35
CA GLY A 104 -0.20 0.21 -5.33
C GLY A 104 -0.11 0.71 -6.77
N SER A 105 -0.66 -0.07 -7.70
CA SER A 105 -0.58 0.15 -9.15
C SER A 105 -1.60 1.15 -9.70
N ARG A 106 -2.32 1.84 -8.84
CA ARG A 106 -3.26 2.89 -9.20
C ARG A 106 -4.37 2.38 -10.15
N ASN A 107 -4.93 3.27 -10.98
CA ASN A 107 -5.91 2.89 -11.98
C ASN A 107 -5.36 1.89 -13.01
N PHE A 108 -4.06 1.89 -13.28
CA PHE A 108 -3.43 0.95 -14.20
C PHE A 108 -3.71 -0.50 -13.79
N GLY A 109 -3.37 -0.90 -12.56
CA GLY A 109 -3.64 -2.26 -12.08
C GLY A 109 -5.13 -2.58 -11.96
N LEU A 110 -5.98 -1.60 -11.62
CA LEU A 110 -7.44 -1.76 -11.66
C LEU A 110 -7.93 -2.15 -13.06
N GLN A 111 -7.43 -1.52 -14.12
CA GLN A 111 -7.83 -1.84 -15.49
C GLN A 111 -7.27 -3.20 -15.95
N VAL A 112 -6.05 -3.57 -15.53
CA VAL A 112 -5.54 -4.93 -15.74
C VAL A 112 -6.46 -5.97 -15.11
N CYS A 113 -6.85 -5.78 -13.85
CA CYS A 113 -7.77 -6.67 -13.17
C CYS A 113 -9.13 -6.76 -13.90
N LYS A 114 -9.71 -5.64 -14.30
CA LYS A 114 -10.99 -5.60 -15.03
C LYS A 114 -10.92 -6.30 -16.38
N TYR A 115 -9.84 -6.09 -17.13
CA TYR A 115 -9.64 -6.72 -18.43
C TYR A 115 -9.68 -8.24 -18.32
N HIS A 116 -8.90 -8.81 -17.39
CA HIS A 116 -8.84 -10.26 -17.21
C HIS A 116 -10.10 -10.85 -16.56
N ALA A 117 -10.76 -10.12 -15.65
CA ALA A 117 -12.06 -10.52 -15.12
C ALA A 117 -13.14 -10.57 -16.22
N ALA A 118 -13.15 -9.61 -17.13
CA ALA A 118 -14.07 -9.61 -18.28
C ALA A 118 -13.78 -10.80 -19.22
N LYS A 119 -12.52 -11.13 -19.44
CA LYS A 119 -12.08 -12.26 -20.25
C LYS A 119 -12.53 -13.59 -19.66
N ALA A 120 -12.35 -13.80 -18.34
CA ALA A 120 -12.86 -14.98 -17.64
C ALA A 120 -14.38 -15.11 -17.78
N LYS A 121 -15.12 -14.02 -17.59
CA LYS A 121 -16.58 -13.98 -17.74
C LYS A 121 -17.03 -14.31 -19.17
N ALA A 122 -16.36 -13.79 -20.19
CA ALA A 122 -16.65 -14.08 -21.60
C ALA A 122 -16.48 -15.56 -21.93
N ASN A 123 -15.54 -16.24 -21.28
CA ASN A 123 -15.32 -17.68 -21.38
C ASN A 123 -16.29 -18.52 -20.53
N GLY A 124 -17.31 -17.89 -19.93
CA GLY A 124 -18.28 -18.58 -19.04
C GLY A 124 -17.68 -19.06 -17.72
N SER A 125 -16.53 -18.55 -17.32
CA SER A 125 -15.78 -18.98 -16.14
C SER A 125 -15.67 -17.87 -15.07
N LYS A 126 -15.45 -18.30 -13.82
CA LYS A 126 -15.09 -17.42 -12.70
C LYS A 126 -13.58 -17.37 -12.47
N TYR A 127 -12.77 -18.00 -13.32
CA TYR A 127 -11.32 -18.07 -13.20
C TYR A 127 -10.67 -18.19 -14.59
N LEU A 128 -9.40 -17.84 -14.65
CA LEU A 128 -8.56 -17.98 -15.85
C LEU A 128 -7.82 -19.31 -15.83
N PHE A 129 -7.63 -19.90 -17.00
CA PHE A 129 -6.87 -21.15 -17.19
C PHE A 129 -6.14 -21.17 -18.54
N GLY A 130 -5.20 -22.08 -18.69
CA GLY A 130 -4.46 -22.23 -19.94
C GLY A 130 -3.70 -20.96 -20.35
N ASN A 131 -3.86 -20.53 -21.60
CA ASN A 131 -3.17 -19.36 -22.15
C ASN A 131 -3.64 -18.04 -21.51
N ASP A 132 -4.93 -17.92 -21.15
CA ASP A 132 -5.46 -16.74 -20.50
C ASP A 132 -4.85 -16.53 -19.12
N MET A 133 -4.59 -17.60 -18.38
CA MET A 133 -3.89 -17.55 -17.09
C MET A 133 -2.43 -17.11 -17.27
N LYS A 134 -1.72 -17.64 -18.30
CA LYS A 134 -0.34 -17.24 -18.58
C LYS A 134 -0.25 -15.75 -18.94
N GLU A 135 -1.14 -15.28 -19.81
CA GLU A 135 -1.21 -13.86 -20.17
C GLU A 135 -1.47 -12.99 -18.94
N TYR A 136 -2.36 -13.41 -18.05
CA TYR A 136 -2.58 -12.69 -16.81
C TYR A 136 -1.35 -12.64 -15.90
N PHE A 137 -0.56 -13.70 -15.85
CA PHE A 137 0.69 -13.73 -15.11
C PHE A 137 1.71 -12.71 -15.64
N ASP A 138 1.86 -12.63 -16.96
CA ASP A 138 2.75 -11.68 -17.60
C ASP A 138 2.32 -10.24 -17.32
N ASP A 139 1.03 -9.94 -17.43
CA ASP A 139 0.44 -8.63 -17.13
C ASP A 139 0.54 -8.28 -15.65
N MET A 140 0.38 -9.27 -14.76
CA MET A 140 0.56 -9.09 -13.31
C MET A 140 2.00 -8.68 -12.97
N ILE A 141 3.01 -9.26 -13.61
CA ILE A 141 4.41 -8.89 -13.41
C ILE A 141 4.61 -7.39 -13.72
N VAL A 142 4.06 -6.93 -14.85
CA VAL A 142 4.16 -5.51 -15.25
C VAL A 142 3.46 -4.60 -14.23
N ALA A 143 2.23 -4.94 -13.81
CA ALA A 143 1.48 -4.15 -12.85
C ALA A 143 2.12 -4.14 -11.45
N GLN A 144 2.68 -5.26 -10.99
CA GLN A 144 3.41 -5.35 -9.72
C GLN A 144 4.68 -4.48 -9.73
N ARG A 145 5.43 -4.50 -10.85
CA ARG A 145 6.62 -3.65 -11.04
C ARG A 145 6.23 -2.17 -11.02
N PHE A 146 5.17 -1.81 -11.72
CA PHE A 146 4.66 -0.43 -11.71
C PHE A 146 4.31 0.03 -10.30
N ALA A 147 3.66 -0.81 -9.47
CA ALA A 147 3.34 -0.48 -8.09
C ALA A 147 4.59 -0.21 -7.23
N GLY A 148 5.63 -1.03 -7.36
CA GLY A 148 6.93 -0.80 -6.70
C GLY A 148 7.58 0.50 -7.17
N GLN A 149 7.62 0.75 -8.48
CA GLN A 149 8.12 2.02 -9.03
C GLN A 149 7.32 3.23 -8.54
N ASN A 150 5.99 3.10 -8.38
CA ASN A 150 5.14 4.16 -7.84
C ASN A 150 5.56 4.52 -6.41
N ARG A 151 5.78 3.53 -5.53
CA ARG A 151 6.26 3.77 -4.16
C ARG A 151 7.64 4.43 -4.15
N CYS A 152 8.59 3.94 -4.96
CA CYS A 152 9.92 4.55 -5.10
C CYS A 152 9.84 6.00 -5.58
N ALA A 153 8.97 6.31 -6.54
CA ALA A 153 8.77 7.66 -7.06
C ALA A 153 8.21 8.60 -5.98
N ILE A 154 7.28 8.12 -5.14
CA ILE A 154 6.77 8.89 -4.00
C ILE A 154 7.89 9.15 -2.99
N VAL A 155 8.67 8.13 -2.62
CA VAL A 155 9.83 8.30 -1.72
C VAL A 155 10.76 9.38 -2.25
N ALA A 156 11.18 9.30 -3.52
CA ALA A 156 12.08 10.27 -4.12
C ALA A 156 11.50 11.70 -4.13
N SER A 157 10.20 11.84 -4.44
CA SER A 157 9.51 13.13 -4.40
C SER A 157 9.49 13.73 -3.00
N ILE A 158 9.21 12.90 -1.97
CA ILE A 158 9.19 13.35 -0.56
C ILE A 158 10.60 13.76 -0.11
N MET A 159 11.61 12.94 -0.38
CA MET A 159 13.00 13.25 -0.02
C MET A 159 13.44 14.59 -0.66
N GLY A 160 13.11 14.79 -1.94
CA GLY A 160 13.39 16.07 -2.64
C GLY A 160 12.62 17.25 -2.03
N ALA A 161 11.33 17.11 -1.73
CA ALA A 161 10.49 18.17 -1.17
C ALA A 161 10.94 18.59 0.25
N LEU A 162 11.43 17.64 1.03
CA LEU A 162 11.89 17.87 2.40
C LEU A 162 13.40 18.24 2.46
N GLY A 163 14.14 18.05 1.37
CA GLY A 163 15.59 18.32 1.34
C GLY A 163 16.40 17.34 2.19
N ILE A 164 15.95 16.08 2.30
CA ILE A 164 16.59 15.06 3.14
C ILE A 164 16.99 13.84 2.32
N THR A 165 17.82 13.00 2.91
CA THR A 165 18.10 11.64 2.46
C THR A 165 17.62 10.66 3.52
N GLY A 166 17.26 9.44 3.11
CA GLY A 166 16.83 8.38 4.00
C GLY A 166 17.48 7.04 3.64
N GLU A 167 17.34 6.10 4.54
CA GLU A 167 17.79 4.72 4.34
C GLU A 167 16.59 3.81 4.04
N TYR A 168 16.72 2.96 3.03
CA TYR A 168 15.72 1.94 2.75
C TYR A 168 15.71 0.88 3.86
N VAL A 169 14.52 0.53 4.35
CA VAL A 169 14.32 -0.53 5.35
C VAL A 169 13.71 -1.77 4.69
N CYS A 170 12.52 -1.64 4.10
CA CYS A 170 11.87 -2.75 3.40
C CYS A 170 10.74 -2.24 2.47
N ASP A 171 10.30 -3.12 1.54
CA ASP A 171 9.08 -2.95 0.75
C ASP A 171 8.22 -4.21 0.90
N THR A 172 7.05 -4.05 1.50
CA THR A 172 6.16 -5.15 1.90
C THR A 172 4.91 -5.17 1.05
N THR A 173 4.86 -6.01 0.03
CA THR A 173 3.72 -6.14 -0.88
C THR A 173 2.70 -7.15 -0.35
N HIS A 174 1.40 -6.86 -0.45
CA HIS A 174 0.32 -7.67 0.14
C HIS A 174 -0.86 -8.00 -0.79
N ASN A 175 -0.74 -7.71 -2.07
CA ASN A 175 -1.72 -8.06 -3.09
C ASN A 175 -1.01 -8.41 -4.40
N TYR A 176 -0.48 -9.64 -4.47
CA TYR A 176 0.40 -10.04 -5.56
C TYR A 176 0.50 -11.56 -5.74
N ILE A 177 1.11 -11.98 -6.84
CA ILE A 177 1.57 -13.34 -7.07
C ILE A 177 3.07 -13.41 -6.81
N ASP A 178 3.46 -14.25 -5.87
CA ASP A 178 4.85 -14.65 -5.65
C ASP A 178 5.18 -15.79 -6.61
N PHE A 179 5.75 -15.43 -7.76
CA PHE A 179 6.08 -16.41 -8.81
C PHE A 179 7.21 -17.36 -8.42
N ALA A 180 8.07 -16.97 -7.49
CA ALA A 180 9.16 -17.84 -7.02
C ALA A 180 8.63 -19.00 -6.17
N ARG A 181 7.57 -18.76 -5.41
CA ARG A 181 6.93 -19.75 -4.55
C ARG A 181 5.60 -20.28 -5.09
N ASN A 182 5.08 -19.74 -6.18
CA ASN A 182 3.74 -20.00 -6.68
C ASN A 182 2.64 -19.77 -5.63
N ILE A 183 2.76 -18.70 -4.83
CA ILE A 183 1.82 -18.32 -3.79
C ILE A 183 1.09 -17.04 -4.19
N ILE A 184 -0.24 -17.05 -4.06
CA ILE A 184 -1.06 -15.85 -4.20
C ILE A 184 -1.25 -15.24 -2.81
N ARG A 185 -0.84 -13.97 -2.64
CA ARG A 185 -1.06 -13.23 -1.39
C ARG A 185 -2.04 -12.10 -1.61
N LYS A 186 -3.13 -12.13 -0.84
CA LYS A 186 -4.12 -11.06 -0.77
C LYS A 186 -4.44 -10.79 0.69
N GLY A 187 -4.09 -9.61 1.19
CA GLY A 187 -4.20 -9.32 2.60
C GLY A 187 -3.18 -10.08 3.45
N ALA A 188 -2.13 -10.56 2.83
CA ALA A 188 -1.00 -11.24 3.45
C ALA A 188 0.30 -10.76 2.81
N VAL A 189 1.38 -10.76 3.57
CA VAL A 189 2.72 -10.38 3.14
C VAL A 189 3.67 -11.57 3.24
N ARG A 190 4.77 -11.53 2.49
CA ARG A 190 5.84 -12.51 2.64
C ARG A 190 6.53 -12.31 3.98
N ALA A 191 6.83 -13.42 4.65
CA ALA A 191 7.49 -13.46 5.95
C ALA A 191 8.47 -14.66 6.01
N GLU A 192 9.47 -14.64 5.10
CA GLU A 192 10.56 -15.61 5.12
C GLU A 192 11.40 -15.48 6.39
N ALA A 193 12.19 -16.49 6.73
CA ALA A 193 13.06 -16.41 7.88
C ALA A 193 13.99 -15.20 7.79
N ASP A 194 14.03 -14.41 8.88
CA ASP A 194 14.81 -13.17 9.03
C ASP A 194 14.46 -12.03 8.06
N GLU A 195 13.43 -12.20 7.21
CA GLU A 195 12.96 -11.12 6.34
C GLU A 195 12.39 -9.96 7.17
N THR A 196 12.85 -8.74 6.88
CA THR A 196 12.28 -7.53 7.49
C THR A 196 11.00 -7.14 6.76
N LEU A 197 9.92 -6.96 7.51
CA LEU A 197 8.62 -6.56 6.99
C LEU A 197 7.89 -5.61 7.93
N VAL A 198 6.87 -4.94 7.42
CA VAL A 198 6.03 -4.05 8.22
C VAL A 198 4.56 -4.45 8.16
N ILE A 199 3.88 -4.28 9.29
CA ILE A 199 2.45 -4.55 9.45
C ILE A 199 1.79 -3.27 9.99
N PRO A 200 1.20 -2.41 9.13
CA PRO A 200 0.51 -1.21 9.57
C PRO A 200 -0.79 -1.54 10.31
N MET A 201 -1.03 -0.85 11.39
CA MET A 201 -2.24 -1.00 12.21
C MET A 201 -3.34 -0.04 11.75
N ASN A 202 -3.29 1.19 12.20
CA ASN A 202 -4.22 2.26 11.88
C ASN A 202 -3.54 3.61 12.12
N MET A 203 -4.27 4.73 11.90
CA MET A 203 -3.71 6.08 11.98
C MET A 203 -3.21 6.47 13.39
N ARG A 204 -3.66 5.78 14.46
CA ARG A 204 -3.27 6.03 15.84
C ARG A 204 -2.20 5.08 16.35
N ASP A 205 -2.34 3.80 16.04
CA ASP A 205 -1.50 2.76 16.64
C ASP A 205 -0.16 2.59 15.89
N GLY A 206 -0.09 3.03 14.63
CA GLY A 206 1.12 3.08 13.82
C GLY A 206 1.45 1.75 13.13
N VAL A 207 2.73 1.38 13.12
CA VAL A 207 3.26 0.27 12.32
C VAL A 207 4.12 -0.64 13.17
N LEU A 208 3.91 -1.95 13.04
CA LEU A 208 4.83 -2.96 13.59
C LEU A 208 5.97 -3.20 12.58
N LEU A 209 7.22 -3.05 13.01
CA LEU A 209 8.40 -3.53 12.30
C LEU A 209 8.71 -4.93 12.80
N CYS A 210 8.77 -5.88 11.89
CA CYS A 210 8.84 -7.31 12.22
C CYS A 210 9.97 -8.02 11.48
N LYS A 211 10.33 -9.20 12.01
CA LYS A 211 11.13 -10.23 11.35
C LYS A 211 10.27 -11.45 11.07
N GLY A 212 10.29 -11.93 9.84
CA GLY A 212 9.61 -13.16 9.44
C GLY A 212 10.22 -14.39 10.09
N LYS A 213 9.40 -15.37 10.39
CA LYS A 213 9.83 -16.66 10.96
C LYS A 213 9.96 -17.77 9.91
N GLY A 214 9.57 -17.51 8.67
CA GLY A 214 9.63 -18.51 7.60
C GLY A 214 8.77 -19.74 7.85
N ASN A 215 7.63 -19.57 8.53
CA ASN A 215 6.78 -20.69 8.93
C ASN A 215 6.02 -21.29 7.73
N PRO A 216 6.29 -22.55 7.33
CA PRO A 216 5.64 -23.19 6.19
C PRO A 216 4.16 -23.47 6.42
N ASP A 217 3.70 -23.65 7.66
CA ASP A 217 2.28 -23.90 7.99
C ASP A 217 1.42 -22.65 7.67
N TRP A 218 2.05 -21.49 7.61
CA TRP A 218 1.44 -20.21 7.20
C TRP A 218 1.86 -19.77 5.79
N ASN A 219 2.33 -20.69 4.94
CA ASN A 219 2.82 -20.38 3.59
C ASN A 219 3.86 -19.25 3.57
N TYR A 220 4.77 -19.22 4.56
CA TYR A 220 5.80 -18.19 4.70
C TYR A 220 5.19 -16.78 4.65
N SER A 221 4.06 -16.57 5.31
CA SER A 221 3.28 -15.34 5.22
C SER A 221 2.87 -14.83 6.59
N ALA A 222 2.61 -13.52 6.67
CA ALA A 222 2.07 -12.83 7.83
C ALA A 222 0.88 -11.94 7.42
N PRO A 223 0.06 -11.45 8.35
CA PRO A 223 -0.97 -10.45 8.05
C PRO A 223 -0.37 -9.18 7.46
N HIS A 224 -1.09 -8.54 6.53
CA HIS A 224 -0.64 -7.30 5.90
C HIS A 224 -0.96 -6.03 6.71
N GLY A 225 -1.75 -6.15 7.78
CA GLY A 225 -2.24 -5.05 8.60
C GLY A 225 -3.25 -5.52 9.63
N ALA A 226 -3.78 -4.61 10.44
CA ALA A 226 -4.72 -4.93 11.53
C ALA A 226 -6.02 -5.61 11.05
N GLY A 227 -6.43 -5.35 9.82
CA GLY A 227 -7.76 -5.75 9.33
C GLY A 227 -8.88 -4.92 9.95
N ARG A 228 -10.00 -4.85 9.24
CA ARG A 228 -11.14 -4.01 9.65
C ARG A 228 -12.13 -4.81 10.48
N VAL A 229 -12.76 -4.15 11.46
CA VAL A 229 -13.94 -4.64 12.18
C VAL A 229 -15.23 -4.09 11.58
N LEU A 230 -15.17 -2.93 10.91
CA LEU A 230 -16.30 -2.31 10.21
C LEU A 230 -15.99 -2.19 8.72
N SER A 231 -16.98 -2.48 7.88
CA SER A 231 -16.91 -2.11 6.47
C SER A 231 -16.88 -0.57 6.33
N ARG A 232 -16.38 -0.03 5.18
CA ARG A 232 -16.35 1.42 4.95
C ARG A 232 -17.73 2.07 5.14
N ALA A 233 -18.77 1.43 4.59
CA ALA A 233 -20.13 1.94 4.70
C ALA A 233 -20.68 1.89 6.15
N GLN A 234 -20.33 0.89 6.93
CA GLN A 234 -20.69 0.82 8.33
C GLN A 234 -19.96 1.89 9.16
N ALA A 235 -18.64 2.04 8.96
CA ALA A 235 -17.85 3.06 9.64
C ALA A 235 -18.41 4.46 9.41
N LYS A 236 -18.70 4.85 8.16
CA LYS A 236 -19.32 6.16 7.85
C LYS A 236 -20.69 6.40 8.49
N ARG A 237 -21.43 5.34 8.81
CA ARG A 237 -22.75 5.46 9.45
C ARG A 237 -22.73 5.40 10.96
N GLN A 238 -21.73 4.73 11.54
CA GLN A 238 -21.73 4.36 12.96
C GLN A 238 -20.71 5.13 13.78
N LEU A 239 -19.64 5.64 13.13
CA LEU A 239 -18.57 6.34 13.83
C LEU A 239 -18.85 7.83 13.89
N ASP A 240 -18.33 8.45 14.91
CA ASP A 240 -18.50 9.88 15.23
C ASP A 240 -17.19 10.64 15.00
N MET A 241 -17.29 11.86 14.46
CA MET A 241 -16.13 12.71 14.19
C MET A 241 -15.44 13.19 15.46
N ALA A 242 -16.18 13.51 16.51
CA ALA A 242 -15.56 13.98 17.76
C ALA A 242 -14.75 12.84 18.42
N GLU A 243 -15.24 11.60 18.33
CA GLU A 243 -14.46 10.43 18.76
C GLU A 243 -13.23 10.23 17.89
N PHE A 244 -13.34 10.39 16.55
CA PHE A 244 -12.18 10.29 15.67
C PHE A 244 -11.11 11.34 15.99
N GLU A 245 -11.50 12.59 16.20
CA GLU A 245 -10.60 13.66 16.62
C GLU A 245 -9.91 13.33 17.94
N SER A 246 -10.67 12.86 18.95
CA SER A 246 -10.14 12.44 20.25
C SER A 246 -9.14 11.27 20.12
N GLN A 247 -9.44 10.28 19.30
CA GLN A 247 -8.55 9.13 19.07
C GLN A 247 -7.24 9.50 18.36
N MET A 248 -7.21 10.64 17.68
CA MET A 248 -6.02 11.16 16.97
C MET A 248 -5.25 12.21 17.80
N GLU A 249 -5.63 12.45 19.04
CA GLU A 249 -4.93 13.40 19.90
C GLU A 249 -3.43 13.04 20.03
N GLY A 250 -2.57 14.03 19.86
CA GLY A 250 -1.11 13.86 19.86
C GLY A 250 -0.49 13.43 18.53
N ILE A 251 -1.29 13.15 17.48
CA ILE A 251 -0.81 12.81 16.14
C ILE A 251 -1.23 13.92 15.18
N TYR A 252 -0.26 14.52 14.51
CA TYR A 252 -0.57 15.55 13.51
C TYR A 252 -1.19 14.93 12.26
N SER A 253 -2.39 15.35 11.90
CA SER A 253 -3.02 14.94 10.65
C SER A 253 -4.06 15.95 10.19
N THR A 254 -3.86 16.53 9.01
CA THR A 254 -4.91 17.33 8.35
C THR A 254 -5.95 16.45 7.64
N SER A 255 -5.80 15.11 7.72
CA SER A 255 -6.72 14.14 7.11
C SER A 255 -7.80 13.63 8.08
N VAL A 256 -7.91 14.18 9.28
CA VAL A 256 -9.01 13.87 10.21
C VAL A 256 -10.22 14.72 9.78
N CYS A 257 -11.16 14.11 9.05
CA CYS A 257 -12.33 14.78 8.49
C CYS A 257 -13.40 13.75 8.04
N ASP A 258 -14.60 14.21 7.71
CA ASP A 258 -15.73 13.36 7.29
C ASP A 258 -15.41 12.40 6.14
N SER A 259 -14.63 12.86 5.15
CA SER A 259 -14.26 12.03 3.99
C SER A 259 -13.42 10.82 4.35
N THR A 260 -12.66 10.88 5.47
CA THR A 260 -11.77 9.83 5.96
C THR A 260 -12.28 9.14 7.23
N LEU A 261 -13.49 9.43 7.68
CA LEU A 261 -14.09 8.82 8.87
C LEU A 261 -14.07 7.29 8.83
N ASP A 262 -14.20 6.70 7.64
CA ASP A 262 -14.09 5.25 7.45
C ASP A 262 -12.67 4.68 7.62
N GLU A 263 -11.66 5.53 7.72
CA GLU A 263 -10.26 5.16 7.99
C GLU A 263 -9.85 5.45 9.45
N SER A 264 -10.77 5.89 10.30
CA SER A 264 -10.50 6.14 11.71
C SER A 264 -10.04 4.87 12.46
N PRO A 265 -9.27 5.01 13.55
CA PRO A 265 -8.77 3.86 14.33
C PRO A 265 -9.86 2.88 14.75
N MET A 266 -11.06 3.35 15.08
CA MET A 266 -12.19 2.53 15.54
C MET A 266 -12.73 1.57 14.46
N ALA A 267 -12.38 1.78 13.19
CA ALA A 267 -12.77 0.88 12.11
C ALA A 267 -11.91 -0.39 12.01
N TYR A 268 -10.82 -0.47 12.79
CA TYR A 268 -9.81 -1.52 12.72
C TYR A 268 -9.76 -2.36 14.00
N LYS A 269 -9.20 -3.56 13.90
CA LYS A 269 -8.91 -4.41 15.07
C LYS A 269 -7.86 -3.74 15.96
N ASP A 270 -7.96 -4.01 17.24
CA ASP A 270 -6.98 -3.58 18.22
C ASP A 270 -5.60 -4.17 17.95
N MET A 271 -4.55 -3.35 18.14
CA MET A 271 -3.18 -3.75 17.86
C MET A 271 -2.71 -4.92 18.73
N GLN A 272 -3.06 -4.93 20.03
CA GLN A 272 -2.65 -6.00 20.93
C GLN A 272 -3.25 -7.34 20.49
N THR A 273 -4.51 -7.36 20.06
CA THR A 273 -5.15 -8.54 19.48
C THR A 273 -4.38 -9.09 18.29
N ILE A 274 -3.83 -8.22 17.43
CA ILE A 274 -3.01 -8.64 16.30
C ILE A 274 -1.68 -9.21 16.80
N ILE A 275 -0.99 -8.52 17.70
CA ILE A 275 0.29 -8.96 18.26
C ILE A 275 0.17 -10.35 18.89
N ASP A 276 -0.90 -10.60 19.64
CA ASP A 276 -1.15 -11.89 20.31
C ASP A 276 -1.37 -13.05 19.31
N CYS A 277 -1.82 -12.74 18.09
CA CYS A 277 -2.14 -13.74 17.07
C CYS A 277 -1.04 -14.00 16.04
N ILE A 278 -0.04 -13.13 15.90
CA ILE A 278 0.95 -13.22 14.80
C ILE A 278 2.26 -13.90 15.19
N GLY A 279 2.39 -14.32 16.44
CA GLY A 279 3.61 -14.90 16.99
C GLY A 279 4.17 -16.11 16.24
N ASP A 280 3.32 -16.87 15.54
CA ASP A 280 3.75 -18.01 14.71
C ASP A 280 4.38 -17.58 13.38
N THR A 281 4.12 -16.37 12.91
CA THR A 281 4.52 -15.89 11.58
C THR A 281 5.66 -14.89 11.62
N VAL A 282 5.71 -14.05 12.65
CA VAL A 282 6.72 -13.00 12.80
C VAL A 282 7.13 -12.81 14.25
N GLU A 283 8.31 -12.20 14.42
CA GLU A 283 8.76 -11.56 15.65
C GLU A 283 8.57 -10.04 15.51
N VAL A 284 7.89 -9.41 16.47
CA VAL A 284 7.75 -7.95 16.51
C VAL A 284 9.02 -7.35 17.09
N VAL A 285 9.77 -6.62 16.24
CA VAL A 285 11.03 -5.97 16.64
C VAL A 285 10.76 -4.61 17.28
N LYS A 286 9.87 -3.82 16.71
CA LYS A 286 9.51 -2.48 17.18
C LYS A 286 8.05 -2.14 16.90
N VAL A 287 7.47 -1.32 17.76
CA VAL A 287 6.23 -0.59 17.50
C VAL A 287 6.60 0.85 17.17
N ILE A 288 6.36 1.28 15.94
CA ILE A 288 6.66 2.63 15.46
C ILE A 288 5.39 3.45 15.60
N LYS A 289 5.42 4.44 16.51
CA LYS A 289 4.27 5.29 16.81
C LYS A 289 4.14 6.42 15.80
N PRO A 290 2.96 6.71 15.26
CA PRO A 290 2.78 7.78 14.29
C PRO A 290 2.93 9.15 14.97
N ILE A 291 3.62 10.08 14.31
CA ILE A 291 3.69 11.50 14.67
C ILE A 291 3.00 12.37 13.61
N LEU A 292 2.94 11.88 12.38
CA LEU A 292 2.27 12.53 11.25
C LEU A 292 1.61 11.47 10.37
N ASN A 293 0.32 11.62 10.06
CA ASN A 293 -0.40 10.75 9.13
C ASN A 293 -1.11 11.56 8.04
N ILE A 294 -0.91 11.18 6.78
CA ILE A 294 -1.41 11.87 5.58
C ILE A 294 -2.22 10.89 4.73
N LYS A 295 -3.47 11.25 4.44
CA LYS A 295 -4.36 10.56 3.49
C LYS A 295 -4.93 11.54 2.48
N ALA A 296 -5.46 11.02 1.38
CA ALA A 296 -6.35 11.81 0.50
C ALA A 296 -7.64 12.17 1.25
N LYS A 297 -8.08 13.39 1.06
CA LYS A 297 -9.35 13.91 1.62
C LYS A 297 -10.49 13.71 0.64
#